data_d002b1ec397df5afd2c65fd61068210f
#
_entry.id   d002b1ec397df5afd2c65fd61068210f
#
_cell.length_a   1.000
_cell.length_b   1.000
_cell.length_c   1.000
_cell.angle_alpha   90.00
_cell.angle_beta   90.00
_cell.angle_gamma   90.00
#
_symmetry.space_group_name_H-M   'P 1'
#
loop_
_entity.id
_entity.type
_entity.pdbx_description
1 polymer ?
#
loop_
_entity_poly.entity_id
_entity_poly.type
_entity_poly.pdbx_seq_one_letter_code
_entity_poly.pdbx_strand_id
1 'polypeptide(L)'
;ASGGLGGTTSSALYAMGGSNPAPGGVDLVESWDGTNWTEVAETPTAGGNNVIIGTAASSLNVGGYTTTAVANVQTWNGSTWTEVNDLNSARYAGSGTGDTTDAIYFGGSPEPAGVTKNESWDGSSWTEIGDMNTSKVYCAGSGITTFALNFGGQSSPGQIALCEFWNGSSWTEIADLSTAGNTLGGAGAS
;
A
#
# COMPACT_ATOMS: atom_id res chain seq x y z
N ALA A 1 -1.07 13.98 2.32
CA ALA A 1 -1.30 12.64 1.79
C ALA A 1 -0.14 12.28 0.87
N SER A 2 0.37 11.09 0.98
CA SER A 2 1.44 10.56 0.12
C SER A 2 0.84 9.69 -0.97
N GLY A 3 1.51 9.61 -2.10
CA GLY A 3 1.25 8.61 -3.13
C GLY A 3 1.98 7.30 -2.82
N GLY A 4 1.61 6.25 -3.53
CA GLY A 4 2.32 4.98 -3.49
C GLY A 4 3.62 5.05 -4.30
N LEU A 5 4.65 4.36 -3.84
CA LEU A 5 5.93 4.22 -4.53
C LEU A 5 6.30 2.74 -4.60
N GLY A 6 6.60 2.26 -5.80
CA GLY A 6 7.12 0.92 -6.04
C GLY A 6 8.34 0.93 -6.95
N GLY A 7 9.32 0.07 -6.71
CA GLY A 7 10.50 -0.06 -7.57
C GLY A 7 11.83 -0.11 -6.85
N THR A 8 12.89 0.24 -7.60
CA THR A 8 14.29 0.20 -7.16
C THR A 8 14.95 1.56 -7.37
N THR A 9 16.23 1.69 -6.98
CA THR A 9 17.03 2.92 -7.20
C THR A 9 17.26 3.26 -8.66
N SER A 10 17.15 2.28 -9.56
CA SER A 10 17.33 2.46 -11.02
C SER A 10 16.03 2.50 -11.80
N SER A 11 14.91 2.12 -11.18
CA SER A 11 13.59 2.12 -11.84
C SER A 11 12.50 2.13 -10.78
N ALA A 12 11.68 3.18 -10.75
CA ALA A 12 10.59 3.31 -9.79
C ALA A 12 9.34 3.91 -10.43
N LEU A 13 8.20 3.64 -9.86
CA LEU A 13 6.91 4.21 -10.22
C LEU A 13 6.30 4.91 -9.00
N TYR A 14 5.99 6.19 -9.14
CA TYR A 14 5.25 6.95 -8.15
C TYR A 14 3.86 7.26 -8.68
N ALA A 15 2.83 6.88 -7.96
CA ALA A 15 1.46 7.10 -8.37
C ALA A 15 0.67 7.80 -7.28
N MET A 16 -0.05 8.81 -7.69
CA MET A 16 -1.03 9.55 -6.91
C MET A 16 -0.50 10.12 -5.60
N GLY A 17 -0.55 11.37 -5.47
CA GLY A 17 -0.32 12.04 -4.19
C GLY A 17 -1.28 13.22 -4.11
N GLY A 18 -2.07 13.27 -3.10
CA GLY A 18 -2.99 14.39 -2.93
C GLY A 18 -3.21 14.71 -1.47
N SER A 19 -3.41 15.97 -1.16
CA SER A 19 -3.76 16.39 0.19
C SER A 19 -5.24 16.13 0.43
N ASN A 20 -5.55 15.43 1.51
CA ASN A 20 -6.88 15.44 2.09
C ASN A 20 -6.98 16.65 3.06
N PRO A 21 -8.04 17.50 3.04
CA PRO A 21 -9.18 17.46 2.16
C PRO A 21 -9.05 18.52 1.04
N ALA A 22 -8.71 18.12 -0.15
CA ALA A 22 -8.98 18.95 -1.30
C ALA A 22 -9.94 18.22 -2.21
N PRO A 23 -10.91 18.87 -2.84
CA PRO A 23 -11.66 18.26 -3.91
C PRO A 23 -10.67 17.99 -5.05
N GLY A 24 -10.39 16.72 -5.31
CA GLY A 24 -9.47 16.29 -6.34
C GLY A 24 -8.16 15.76 -5.76
N GLY A 25 -8.10 14.47 -5.46
CA GLY A 25 -6.85 13.73 -5.51
C GLY A 25 -6.25 13.91 -6.91
N VAL A 26 -4.95 13.65 -7.06
CA VAL A 26 -4.30 13.64 -8.37
C VAL A 26 -4.24 12.21 -8.91
N ASP A 27 -4.32 12.08 -10.20
CA ASP A 27 -4.18 10.85 -10.97
C ASP A 27 -2.81 10.72 -11.62
N LEU A 28 -1.94 11.71 -11.40
CA LEU A 28 -0.60 11.79 -11.95
C LEU A 28 0.27 10.60 -11.54
N VAL A 29 0.98 10.06 -12.51
CA VAL A 29 1.95 8.98 -12.33
C VAL A 29 3.26 9.37 -12.97
N GLU A 30 4.35 9.20 -12.23
CA GLU A 30 5.70 9.45 -12.72
C GLU A 30 6.55 8.18 -12.64
N SER A 31 7.34 7.94 -13.66
CA SER A 31 8.30 6.85 -13.74
C SER A 31 9.74 7.39 -13.64
N TRP A 32 10.56 6.74 -12.84
CA TRP A 32 12.01 7.00 -12.70
C TRP A 32 12.82 5.99 -13.50
N ASP A 33 13.72 6.47 -14.35
CA ASP A 33 14.57 5.65 -15.21
C ASP A 33 16.00 5.47 -14.69
N GLY A 34 16.27 5.92 -13.47
CA GLY A 34 17.61 5.96 -12.87
C GLY A 34 18.29 7.33 -13.02
N THR A 35 17.69 8.27 -13.77
CA THR A 35 18.27 9.60 -14.04
C THR A 35 17.20 10.70 -13.97
N ASN A 36 16.01 10.46 -14.52
CA ASN A 36 14.94 11.43 -14.61
C ASN A 36 13.60 10.82 -14.21
N TRP A 37 12.72 11.67 -13.64
CA TRP A 37 11.29 11.38 -13.53
C TRP A 37 10.59 11.83 -14.82
N THR A 38 9.70 11.02 -15.32
CA THR A 38 8.90 11.29 -16.52
C THR A 38 7.43 10.94 -16.23
N GLU A 39 6.54 11.86 -16.55
CA GLU A 39 5.10 11.63 -16.46
C GLU A 39 4.68 10.53 -17.45
N VAL A 40 3.89 9.59 -16.96
CA VAL A 40 3.35 8.45 -17.73
C VAL A 40 1.82 8.44 -17.65
N ALA A 41 1.18 7.39 -18.17
CA ALA A 41 -0.29 7.34 -18.17
C ALA A 41 -0.87 7.46 -16.77
N GLU A 42 -1.80 8.37 -16.61
CA GLU A 42 -2.54 8.66 -15.37
C GLU A 42 -3.37 7.45 -14.90
N THR A 43 -3.61 7.36 -13.59
CA THR A 43 -4.53 6.37 -13.06
C THR A 43 -5.99 6.69 -13.46
N PRO A 44 -6.83 5.69 -13.75
CA PRO A 44 -8.25 5.91 -14.09
C PRO A 44 -9.06 6.64 -13.01
N THR A 45 -8.61 6.60 -11.77
CA THR A 45 -9.29 7.23 -10.63
C THR A 45 -8.30 8.10 -9.87
N ALA A 46 -8.55 9.40 -9.81
CA ALA A 46 -7.78 10.32 -8.99
C ALA A 46 -7.99 10.04 -7.49
N GLY A 47 -6.90 10.06 -6.71
CA GLY A 47 -6.98 9.77 -5.27
C GLY A 47 -5.66 10.02 -4.55
N GLY A 48 -5.54 9.48 -3.35
CA GLY A 48 -4.32 9.51 -2.56
C GLY A 48 -4.34 8.47 -1.44
N ASN A 49 -3.26 8.34 -0.69
CA ASN A 49 -3.11 7.33 0.36
C ASN A 49 -3.32 5.88 -0.14
N ASN A 50 -3.08 5.65 -1.41
CA ASN A 50 -3.02 4.34 -2.07
C ASN A 50 -1.69 3.64 -1.76
N VAL A 51 -1.60 2.37 -2.11
CA VAL A 51 -0.37 1.58 -2.02
C VAL A 51 -0.02 1.05 -3.41
N ILE A 52 1.24 1.24 -3.82
CA ILE A 52 1.79 0.58 -5.01
C ILE A 52 2.53 -0.67 -4.56
N ILE A 53 2.16 -1.81 -5.15
CA ILE A 53 2.79 -3.11 -4.89
C ILE A 53 3.37 -3.63 -6.20
N GLY A 54 4.66 -3.92 -6.22
CA GLY A 54 5.37 -4.43 -7.41
C GLY A 54 6.50 -3.53 -7.87
N THR A 55 6.71 -3.48 -9.18
CA THR A 55 7.84 -2.78 -9.82
C THR A 55 7.36 -1.65 -10.72
N ALA A 56 8.29 -0.82 -11.22
CA ALA A 56 7.97 0.22 -12.20
C ALA A 56 7.41 -0.32 -13.54
N ALA A 57 7.72 -1.56 -13.87
CA ALA A 57 7.23 -2.19 -15.11
C ALA A 57 5.90 -2.94 -14.93
N SER A 58 5.59 -3.36 -13.70
CA SER A 58 4.39 -4.16 -13.41
C SER A 58 4.03 -3.98 -11.94
N SER A 59 2.89 -3.38 -11.65
CA SER A 59 2.46 -3.10 -10.27
C SER A 59 0.95 -3.08 -10.12
N LEU A 60 0.51 -3.21 -8.88
CA LEU A 60 -0.85 -2.96 -8.44
C LEU A 60 -0.91 -1.59 -7.76
N ASN A 61 -1.96 -0.83 -8.03
CA ASN A 61 -2.40 0.32 -7.27
C ASN A 61 -3.61 -0.11 -6.44
N VAL A 62 -3.49 -0.09 -5.12
CA VAL A 62 -4.43 -0.76 -4.22
C VAL A 62 -5.07 0.23 -3.26
N GLY A 63 -6.41 0.25 -3.24
CA GLY A 63 -7.20 1.06 -2.34
C GLY A 63 -6.95 2.56 -2.51
N GLY A 64 -7.12 3.29 -1.43
CA GLY A 64 -6.87 4.73 -1.41
C GLY A 64 -8.08 5.54 -0.93
N TYR A 65 -7.97 6.85 -1.09
CA TYR A 65 -8.96 7.81 -0.66
C TYR A 65 -9.27 8.82 -1.77
N THR A 66 -10.52 8.94 -2.12
CA THR A 66 -11.03 9.97 -3.07
C THR A 66 -11.78 11.06 -2.29
N THR A 67 -13.04 10.87 -2.03
CA THR A 67 -13.86 11.60 -1.05
C THR A 67 -14.18 10.71 0.16
N THR A 68 -14.01 9.41 -0.01
CA THR A 68 -14.13 8.35 0.99
C THR A 68 -13.06 7.30 0.70
N ALA A 69 -12.88 6.33 1.60
CA ALA A 69 -12.09 5.15 1.32
C ALA A 69 -12.65 4.41 0.09
N VAL A 70 -11.77 3.91 -0.76
CA VAL A 70 -12.13 3.11 -1.95
C VAL A 70 -11.49 1.72 -1.90
N ALA A 71 -12.14 0.77 -2.56
CA ALA A 71 -11.66 -0.61 -2.68
C ALA A 71 -10.94 -0.85 -4.02
N ASN A 72 -10.95 0.11 -4.93
CA ASN A 72 -10.45 -0.01 -6.30
C ASN A 72 -9.03 -0.56 -6.34
N VAL A 73 -8.82 -1.49 -7.27
CA VAL A 73 -7.50 -2.01 -7.58
C VAL A 73 -7.27 -1.92 -9.08
N GLN A 74 -6.10 -1.42 -9.44
CA GLN A 74 -5.68 -1.24 -10.83
C GLN A 74 -4.32 -1.89 -11.03
N THR A 75 -4.12 -2.55 -12.16
CA THR A 75 -2.82 -3.11 -12.55
C THR A 75 -2.14 -2.24 -13.60
N TRP A 76 -0.85 -2.03 -13.45
CA TRP A 76 0.05 -1.36 -14.37
C TRP A 76 0.88 -2.37 -15.15
N ASN A 77 0.96 -2.24 -16.47
CA ASN A 77 1.72 -3.13 -17.34
C ASN A 77 2.98 -2.48 -17.96
N GLY A 78 3.41 -1.36 -17.40
CA GLY A 78 4.54 -0.57 -17.92
C GLY A 78 4.11 0.54 -18.90
N SER A 79 2.83 0.60 -19.30
CA SER A 79 2.33 1.63 -20.22
C SER A 79 0.89 2.09 -19.96
N THR A 80 0.04 1.24 -19.42
CA THR A 80 -1.37 1.54 -19.15
C THR A 80 -1.85 0.92 -17.86
N TRP A 81 -2.84 1.59 -17.23
CA TRP A 81 -3.58 1.07 -16.09
C TRP A 81 -4.83 0.33 -16.56
N THR A 82 -5.15 -0.76 -15.92
CA THR A 82 -6.38 -1.54 -16.13
C THR A 82 -7.00 -1.86 -14.78
N GLU A 83 -8.30 -1.61 -14.64
CA GLU A 83 -9.04 -1.97 -13.44
C GLU A 83 -9.20 -3.48 -13.34
N VAL A 84 -8.98 -4.03 -12.15
CA VAL A 84 -9.09 -5.45 -11.82
C VAL A 84 -10.04 -5.63 -10.64
N ASN A 85 -10.17 -6.84 -10.09
CA ASN A 85 -11.06 -7.08 -8.98
C ASN A 85 -10.64 -6.32 -7.73
N ASP A 86 -11.60 -5.66 -7.10
CA ASP A 86 -11.44 -4.81 -5.94
C ASP A 86 -11.13 -5.58 -4.66
N LEU A 87 -10.56 -4.89 -3.67
CA LEU A 87 -10.49 -5.35 -2.28
C LEU A 87 -11.90 -5.71 -1.76
N ASN A 88 -11.98 -6.69 -0.86
CA ASN A 88 -13.23 -7.00 -0.16
C ASN A 88 -13.70 -5.86 0.77
N SER A 89 -12.79 -4.99 1.18
CA SER A 89 -13.11 -3.84 2.04
C SER A 89 -12.38 -2.59 1.59
N ALA A 90 -13.12 -1.51 1.34
CA ALA A 90 -12.56 -0.20 1.01
C ALA A 90 -11.64 0.32 2.13
N ARG A 91 -10.39 0.66 1.79
CA ARG A 91 -9.37 1.09 2.76
C ARG A 91 -8.32 1.99 2.11
N TYR A 92 -7.72 2.87 2.91
CA TYR A 92 -6.60 3.72 2.51
C TYR A 92 -5.48 3.70 3.55
N ALA A 93 -4.28 4.13 3.18
CA ALA A 93 -3.13 4.27 4.06
C ALA A 93 -2.75 2.97 4.82
N GLY A 94 -2.97 1.83 4.21
CA GLY A 94 -2.41 0.55 4.61
C GLY A 94 -0.98 0.38 4.11
N SER A 95 -0.54 -0.86 4.06
CA SER A 95 0.71 -1.24 3.42
C SER A 95 0.55 -2.59 2.72
N GLY A 96 1.50 -2.93 1.86
CA GLY A 96 1.45 -4.19 1.12
C GLY A 96 2.80 -4.58 0.54
N THR A 97 2.89 -5.82 0.09
CA THR A 97 4.07 -6.38 -0.56
C THR A 97 3.68 -7.48 -1.54
N GLY A 98 4.58 -7.82 -2.45
CA GLY A 98 4.34 -8.80 -3.50
C GLY A 98 4.44 -8.20 -4.90
N ASP A 99 3.67 -8.75 -5.84
CA ASP A 99 3.63 -8.31 -7.23
C ASP A 99 2.20 -8.40 -7.82
N THR A 100 2.06 -8.29 -9.14
CA THR A 100 0.76 -8.35 -9.84
C THR A 100 0.11 -9.73 -9.87
N THR A 101 0.82 -10.78 -9.46
CA THR A 101 0.33 -12.17 -9.47
C THR A 101 0.15 -12.75 -8.07
N ASP A 102 0.86 -12.20 -7.07
CA ASP A 102 0.81 -12.64 -5.67
C ASP A 102 1.15 -11.45 -4.78
N ALA A 103 0.18 -10.95 -4.03
CA ALA A 103 0.36 -9.80 -3.15
C ALA A 103 -0.44 -9.96 -1.85
N ILE A 104 0.00 -9.26 -0.82
CA ILE A 104 -0.80 -9.04 0.39
C ILE A 104 -0.96 -7.55 0.65
N TYR A 105 -2.14 -7.15 1.15
CA TYR A 105 -2.45 -5.80 1.57
C TYR A 105 -3.02 -5.82 2.98
N PHE A 106 -2.41 -5.10 3.90
CA PHE A 106 -2.71 -5.16 5.33
C PHE A 106 -2.86 -3.79 5.98
N GLY A 107 -3.68 -3.74 7.03
CA GLY A 107 -3.99 -2.51 7.74
C GLY A 107 -4.78 -1.51 6.90
N GLY A 108 -4.53 -0.24 7.16
CA GLY A 108 -5.28 0.86 6.55
C GLY A 108 -6.54 1.21 7.32
N SER A 109 -7.35 2.09 6.77
CA SER A 109 -8.56 2.57 7.45
C SER A 109 -9.68 2.87 6.47
N PRO A 110 -10.91 2.48 6.77
CA PRO A 110 -12.11 3.10 6.20
C PRO A 110 -12.48 4.41 6.92
N GLU A 111 -12.01 4.58 8.17
CA GLU A 111 -12.24 5.70 9.10
C GLU A 111 -10.99 5.92 9.98
N PRO A 112 -10.92 6.97 10.83
CA PRO A 112 -9.70 7.39 11.51
C PRO A 112 -9.01 6.33 12.41
N ALA A 113 -9.70 5.28 12.80
CA ALA A 113 -9.09 4.15 13.50
C ALA A 113 -8.71 3.08 12.49
N GLY A 114 -7.45 2.71 12.40
CA GLY A 114 -6.97 1.63 11.53
C GLY A 114 -7.70 0.30 11.75
N VAL A 115 -7.51 -0.64 10.81
CA VAL A 115 -8.05 -2.00 10.89
C VAL A 115 -6.94 -3.04 10.99
N THR A 116 -7.28 -4.25 11.42
CA THR A 116 -6.38 -5.41 11.46
C THR A 116 -6.37 -6.19 10.16
N LYS A 117 -7.30 -5.91 9.25
CA LYS A 117 -7.54 -6.69 8.03
C LYS A 117 -6.30 -6.90 7.19
N ASN A 118 -6.18 -8.14 6.71
CA ASN A 118 -5.17 -8.56 5.76
C ASN A 118 -5.86 -9.32 4.62
N GLU A 119 -5.56 -8.95 3.39
CA GLU A 119 -6.09 -9.59 2.18
C GLU A 119 -4.94 -10.05 1.29
N SER A 120 -5.07 -11.24 0.69
CA SER A 120 -4.14 -11.76 -0.30
C SER A 120 -4.74 -11.69 -1.71
N TRP A 121 -3.91 -11.37 -2.69
CA TRP A 121 -4.19 -11.35 -4.12
C TRP A 121 -3.56 -12.58 -4.78
N ASP A 122 -4.31 -13.29 -5.60
CA ASP A 122 -3.86 -14.49 -6.33
C ASP A 122 -3.63 -14.26 -7.84
N GLY A 123 -3.56 -13.01 -8.26
CA GLY A 123 -3.51 -12.62 -9.68
C GLY A 123 -4.88 -12.35 -10.29
N SER A 124 -5.97 -12.68 -9.58
CA SER A 124 -7.35 -12.51 -10.08
C SER A 124 -8.34 -12.00 -9.03
N SER A 125 -8.17 -12.35 -7.77
CA SER A 125 -9.12 -11.99 -6.70
C SER A 125 -8.43 -11.75 -5.37
N TRP A 126 -9.06 -10.95 -4.51
CA TRP A 126 -8.64 -10.73 -3.14
C TRP A 126 -9.39 -11.66 -2.20
N THR A 127 -8.68 -12.26 -1.28
CA THR A 127 -9.21 -13.15 -0.23
C THR A 127 -8.75 -12.68 1.13
N GLU A 128 -9.68 -12.56 2.09
CA GLU A 128 -9.33 -12.23 3.48
C GLU A 128 -8.55 -13.38 4.11
N ILE A 129 -7.42 -13.08 4.72
CA ILE A 129 -6.51 -14.01 5.38
C ILE A 129 -6.27 -13.59 6.83
N GLY A 130 -5.35 -14.25 7.55
CA GLY A 130 -5.13 -13.98 8.97
C GLY A 130 -4.87 -12.50 9.28
N ASP A 131 -5.69 -11.93 10.13
CA ASP A 131 -5.62 -10.53 10.55
C ASP A 131 -4.36 -10.22 11.38
N MET A 132 -3.91 -8.98 11.33
CA MET A 132 -2.90 -8.44 12.25
C MET A 132 -3.42 -8.45 13.70
N ASN A 133 -2.50 -8.46 14.68
CA ASN A 133 -2.88 -8.37 16.09
C ASN A 133 -3.31 -6.95 16.49
N THR A 134 -2.75 -5.94 15.83
CA THR A 134 -3.02 -4.53 16.15
C THR A 134 -3.54 -3.80 14.93
N SER A 135 -4.64 -3.05 15.09
CA SER A 135 -5.16 -2.17 14.04
C SER A 135 -4.18 -1.04 13.75
N LYS A 136 -3.87 -0.82 12.47
CA LYS A 136 -2.88 0.18 12.04
C LYS A 136 -3.32 0.91 10.78
N VAL A 137 -3.02 2.22 10.75
CA VAL A 137 -3.12 3.07 9.57
C VAL A 137 -1.82 3.88 9.43
N TYR A 138 -1.46 4.29 8.22
CA TYR A 138 -0.19 4.96 7.93
C TYR A 138 1.05 4.16 8.38
N CYS A 139 0.93 2.84 8.38
CA CYS A 139 2.02 1.91 8.67
C CYS A 139 2.90 1.69 7.43
N ALA A 140 4.07 1.10 7.65
CA ALA A 140 4.92 0.65 6.59
C ALA A 140 5.06 -0.87 6.58
N GLY A 141 5.33 -1.42 5.41
CA GLY A 141 5.57 -2.85 5.24
C GLY A 141 6.74 -3.12 4.32
N SER A 142 7.28 -4.31 4.45
CA SER A 142 8.39 -4.81 3.65
C SER A 142 8.39 -6.33 3.63
N GLY A 143 8.97 -6.93 2.62
CA GLY A 143 9.11 -8.38 2.50
C GLY A 143 8.43 -8.96 1.26
N ILE A 144 7.98 -10.20 1.38
CA ILE A 144 7.24 -10.94 0.34
C ILE A 144 5.94 -11.50 0.93
N THR A 145 5.09 -12.09 0.12
CA THR A 145 3.75 -12.56 0.52
C THR A 145 3.76 -13.66 1.59
N THR A 146 4.85 -14.40 1.72
CA THR A 146 5.03 -15.46 2.72
C THR A 146 5.85 -15.01 3.94
N PHE A 147 6.57 -13.88 3.86
CA PHE A 147 7.38 -13.32 4.95
C PHE A 147 7.35 -11.80 4.85
N ALA A 148 6.53 -11.16 5.66
CA ALA A 148 6.40 -9.70 5.64
C ALA A 148 6.53 -9.09 7.03
N LEU A 149 6.99 -7.86 7.05
CA LEU A 149 7.00 -7.02 8.24
C LEU A 149 5.98 -5.90 8.09
N ASN A 150 5.27 -5.62 9.15
CA ASN A 150 4.50 -4.40 9.32
C ASN A 150 5.03 -3.64 10.54
N PHE A 151 5.33 -2.36 10.40
CA PHE A 151 5.95 -1.59 11.48
C PHE A 151 5.43 -0.16 11.56
N GLY A 152 5.39 0.35 12.80
CA GLY A 152 4.94 1.69 13.12
C GLY A 152 3.48 1.94 12.71
N GLY A 153 3.21 3.17 12.34
CA GLY A 153 1.87 3.61 11.97
C GLY A 153 1.15 4.32 13.11
N GLN A 154 -0.15 4.39 12.98
CA GLN A 154 -1.05 4.98 13.97
C GLN A 154 -2.13 3.98 14.34
N SER A 155 -2.35 3.87 15.64
CA SER A 155 -3.50 3.22 16.27
C SER A 155 -4.08 4.20 17.28
N SER A 156 -5.38 4.09 17.59
CA SER A 156 -5.95 4.99 18.61
C SER A 156 -5.31 4.72 19.99
N PRO A 157 -4.77 5.73 20.70
CA PRO A 157 -4.96 7.18 20.48
C PRO A 157 -3.81 7.89 19.73
N GLY A 158 -2.82 7.20 19.14
CA GLY A 158 -1.69 7.90 18.54
C GLY A 158 -0.73 7.04 17.73
N GLN A 159 0.46 7.57 17.48
CA GLN A 159 1.54 6.88 16.79
C GLN A 159 2.06 5.72 17.64
N ILE A 160 2.45 4.64 16.97
CA ILE A 160 2.94 3.41 17.62
C ILE A 160 4.29 3.00 17.06
N ALA A 161 5.04 2.25 17.86
CA ALA A 161 6.31 1.63 17.48
C ALA A 161 6.17 0.13 17.13
N LEU A 162 4.98 -0.43 17.33
CA LEU A 162 4.71 -1.87 17.23
C LEU A 162 5.08 -2.44 15.87
N CYS A 163 5.80 -3.55 15.90
CA CYS A 163 6.17 -4.32 14.72
C CYS A 163 5.53 -5.71 14.77
N GLU A 164 5.03 -6.14 13.63
CA GLU A 164 4.48 -7.49 13.47
C GLU A 164 5.12 -8.17 12.26
N PHE A 165 5.34 -9.47 12.39
CA PHE A 165 5.90 -10.35 11.38
C PHE A 165 4.83 -11.32 10.88
N TRP A 166 4.66 -11.38 9.56
CA TRP A 166 3.82 -12.33 8.85
C TRP A 166 4.65 -13.54 8.40
N ASN A 167 4.22 -14.74 8.72
CA ASN A 167 4.91 -16.00 8.38
C ASN A 167 4.26 -16.79 7.23
N GLY A 168 3.36 -16.17 6.48
CA GLY A 168 2.56 -16.81 5.44
C GLY A 168 1.20 -17.33 5.93
N SER A 169 0.92 -17.31 7.24
CA SER A 169 -0.36 -17.77 7.79
C SER A 169 -0.88 -16.96 8.98
N SER A 170 -0.01 -16.33 9.76
CA SER A 170 -0.38 -15.53 10.92
C SER A 170 0.61 -14.41 11.18
N TRP A 171 0.13 -13.36 11.85
CA TRP A 171 0.94 -12.27 12.34
C TRP A 171 1.41 -12.53 13.77
N THR A 172 2.63 -12.19 14.06
CA THR A 172 3.24 -12.30 15.39
C THR A 172 3.94 -11.00 15.74
N GLU A 173 3.68 -10.46 16.93
CA GLU A 173 4.38 -9.29 17.44
C GLU A 173 5.85 -9.61 17.67
N ILE A 174 6.73 -8.71 17.25
CA ILE A 174 8.19 -8.83 17.38
C ILE A 174 8.73 -7.57 18.05
N ALA A 175 10.06 -7.43 18.12
CA ALA A 175 10.69 -6.26 18.71
C ALA A 175 10.27 -4.96 18.02
N ASP A 176 9.87 -3.99 18.81
CA ASP A 176 9.37 -2.69 18.35
C ASP A 176 10.48 -1.78 17.78
N LEU A 177 10.06 -0.79 17.01
CA LEU A 177 10.92 0.35 16.68
C LEU A 177 11.33 1.09 17.96
N SER A 178 12.51 1.69 17.95
CA SER A 178 12.99 2.49 19.09
C SER A 178 12.18 3.75 19.33
N THR A 179 11.42 4.19 18.32
CA THR A 179 10.59 5.41 18.39
C THR A 179 9.30 5.17 17.60
N ALA A 180 8.18 5.58 18.19
CA ALA A 180 6.88 5.55 17.53
C ALA A 180 6.85 6.54 16.35
N GLY A 181 6.24 6.14 15.23
CA GLY A 181 6.12 6.98 14.04
C GLY A 181 5.06 6.46 13.09
N ASN A 182 4.57 7.36 12.23
CA ASN A 182 3.65 7.05 11.14
C ASN A 182 4.14 7.64 9.82
N THR A 183 3.42 7.35 8.72
CA THR A 183 3.83 7.75 7.36
C THR A 183 5.27 7.33 7.01
N LEU A 184 5.65 6.15 7.46
CA LEU A 184 6.98 5.57 7.25
C LEU A 184 7.08 4.99 5.85
N GLY A 185 8.29 4.97 5.29
CA GLY A 185 8.61 4.20 4.09
C GLY A 185 9.14 2.83 4.48
N GLY A 186 8.74 1.81 3.75
CA GLY A 186 9.31 0.46 3.86
C GLY A 186 10.02 0.08 2.57
N ALA A 187 11.17 -0.59 2.69
CA ALA A 187 11.89 -1.18 1.59
C ALA A 187 12.56 -2.47 2.06
N GLY A 188 12.61 -3.45 1.19
CA GLY A 188 13.24 -4.73 1.47
C GLY A 188 13.69 -5.41 0.19
N ALA A 189 14.63 -6.34 0.30
CA ALA A 189 14.95 -7.25 -0.79
C ALA A 189 13.86 -8.32 -0.89
N SER A 190 13.39 -8.54 -2.08
CA SER A 190 12.51 -9.66 -2.45
C SER A 190 13.33 -10.89 -2.78
#